data_4218a14d22bc646cfd043df73642178d
#
_entry.id   4218a14d22bc646cfd043df73642178d
#
_cell.length_a   1.000
_cell.length_b   1.000
_cell.length_c   1.000
_cell.angle_alpha   90.00
_cell.angle_beta   90.00
_cell.angle_gamma   90.00
#
_symmetry.space_group_name_H-M   'P 1'
#
loop_
_entity.id
_entity.type
_entity.pdbx_description
1 polymer ?
#
loop_
_entity_poly.entity_id
_entity_poly.type
_entity_poly.pdbx_seq_one_letter_code
_entity_poly.pdbx_strand_id
1 'polypeptide(L)'
;MNSTESNNLDAKTVEGFGDEWERFDQSELSNAEREQIFNSYFSIFPWNALPANAIGFDMGCGSGRWAKLVAPRVGVLHCIDPSSALDVAKRNLAVQTNCVFHTAGVSDRPLPEKSMDFGYSLGVLHHVPDTAAGITACTEMLKPGAPFLLYLYYAFDNRSFWFRWLWRASDIIRRGVSHLPHSARYWVSQVIAVLVYWPLARSAALAERIGVGKNVAEMMPLGAYRHLSFYTMRTDALDRFGTRLEQRFTRQQITEMMEMAGLENVQFSDVTPYWCAVGFRKK
;
A
#
# COMPACT_ATOMS: atom_id res chain seq x y z
N MET A 1 32.75 -0.75 -18.93
CA MET A 1 31.30 -0.92 -19.16
C MET A 1 30.66 -0.66 -17.82
N ASN A 2 30.27 0.58 -17.56
CA ASN A 2 29.54 0.93 -16.34
C ASN A 2 28.04 0.77 -16.62
N SER A 3 27.47 -0.37 -16.27
CA SER A 3 26.03 -0.52 -16.12
C SER A 3 25.68 0.09 -14.75
N THR A 4 25.33 1.38 -14.73
CA THR A 4 24.49 1.91 -13.66
C THR A 4 23.12 1.25 -13.83
N GLU A 5 22.92 0.07 -13.25
CA GLU A 5 21.59 -0.43 -12.96
C GLU A 5 20.93 0.67 -12.13
N SER A 6 19.92 1.31 -12.71
CA SER A 6 19.10 2.24 -11.94
C SER A 6 18.46 1.44 -10.82
N ASN A 7 18.66 1.87 -9.58
CA ASN A 7 18.24 1.14 -8.36
C ASN A 7 16.71 1.01 -8.21
N ASN A 8 15.92 1.15 -9.29
CA ASN A 8 14.45 1.16 -9.32
C ASN A 8 13.84 1.94 -8.14
N LEU A 9 14.47 3.05 -7.78
CA LEU A 9 14.05 3.95 -6.71
C LEU A 9 13.93 5.38 -7.23
N ASP A 10 12.87 6.08 -6.85
CA ASP A 10 12.77 7.53 -6.94
C ASP A 10 13.13 8.16 -5.60
N ALA A 11 14.33 8.74 -5.51
CA ALA A 11 14.87 9.26 -4.24
C ALA A 11 13.96 10.31 -3.58
N LYS A 12 13.26 11.14 -4.37
CA LYS A 12 12.35 12.15 -3.84
C LYS A 12 11.04 11.56 -3.31
N THR A 13 10.60 10.47 -3.89
CA THR A 13 9.45 9.71 -3.41
C THR A 13 9.80 9.00 -2.09
N VAL A 14 10.98 8.37 -2.01
CA VAL A 14 11.50 7.75 -0.78
C VAL A 14 11.63 8.77 0.36
N GLU A 15 12.23 9.94 0.10
CA GLU A 15 12.32 11.04 1.07
C GLU A 15 10.93 11.51 1.53
N GLY A 16 9.98 11.61 0.58
CA GLY A 16 8.60 12.00 0.87
C GLY A 16 7.90 11.05 1.83
N PHE A 17 8.05 9.75 1.64
CA PHE A 17 7.49 8.73 2.54
C PHE A 17 8.18 8.73 3.91
N GLY A 18 9.47 9.02 3.99
CA GLY A 18 10.15 9.24 5.27
C GLY A 18 9.50 10.37 6.07
N ASP A 19 9.32 11.56 5.46
CA ASP A 19 8.64 12.71 6.08
C ASP A 19 7.19 12.41 6.45
N GLU A 20 6.47 11.67 5.61
CA GLU A 20 5.07 11.30 5.86
C GLU A 20 4.94 10.41 7.11
N TRP A 21 5.69 9.33 7.18
CA TRP A 21 5.60 8.37 8.28
C TRP A 21 6.19 8.89 9.59
N GLU A 22 7.07 9.88 9.56
CA GLU A 22 7.47 10.61 10.77
C GLU A 22 6.33 11.47 11.31
N ARG A 23 5.52 12.08 10.44
CA ARG A 23 4.36 12.91 10.83
C ARG A 23 3.15 12.08 11.24
N PHE A 24 2.96 10.94 10.59
CA PHE A 24 1.85 10.01 10.79
C PHE A 24 2.38 8.64 11.23
N ASP A 25 2.94 8.59 12.42
CA ASP A 25 3.58 7.39 12.99
C ASP A 25 2.60 6.27 13.38
N GLN A 26 1.31 6.44 13.11
CA GLN A 26 0.21 5.52 13.40
C GLN A 26 -0.16 5.40 14.89
N SER A 27 0.38 6.27 15.77
CA SER A 27 0.03 6.27 17.19
C SER A 27 -1.43 6.68 17.45
N GLU A 28 -1.98 7.60 16.62
CA GLU A 28 -3.36 8.07 16.73
C GLU A 28 -4.38 7.10 16.10
N LEU A 29 -3.94 6.10 15.34
CA LEU A 29 -4.83 5.14 14.71
C LEU A 29 -5.32 4.11 15.73
N SER A 30 -6.65 4.05 15.96
CA SER A 30 -7.24 3.08 16.88
C SER A 30 -6.98 1.64 16.43
N ASN A 31 -6.86 0.71 17.38
CA ASN A 31 -6.66 -0.70 17.06
C ASN A 31 -7.82 -1.27 16.24
N ALA A 32 -9.06 -0.90 16.56
CA ALA A 32 -10.25 -1.34 15.82
C ALA A 32 -10.23 -0.90 14.35
N GLU A 33 -9.87 0.36 14.07
CA GLU A 33 -9.75 0.86 12.71
C GLU A 33 -8.58 0.22 11.96
N ARG A 34 -7.43 0.03 12.63
CA ARG A 34 -6.27 -0.68 12.08
C ARG A 34 -6.63 -2.11 11.67
N GLU A 35 -7.34 -2.84 12.52
CA GLU A 35 -7.81 -4.19 12.23
C GLU A 35 -8.84 -4.23 11.10
N GLN A 36 -9.78 -3.27 11.08
CA GLN A 36 -10.76 -3.15 10.00
C GLN A 36 -10.06 -2.97 8.64
N ILE A 37 -9.11 -2.04 8.57
CA ILE A 37 -8.37 -1.78 7.33
C ILE A 37 -7.49 -2.99 6.97
N PHE A 38 -6.77 -3.56 7.93
CA PHE A 38 -5.98 -4.78 7.73
C PHE A 38 -6.83 -5.92 7.13
N ASN A 39 -7.98 -6.20 7.71
CA ASN A 39 -8.86 -7.27 7.25
C ASN A 39 -9.36 -7.04 5.82
N SER A 40 -9.52 -5.80 5.38
CA SER A 40 -9.90 -5.51 4.00
C SER A 40 -8.76 -5.80 3.00
N TYR A 41 -7.52 -5.45 3.34
CA TYR A 41 -6.34 -5.74 2.50
C TYR A 41 -6.00 -7.24 2.45
N PHE A 42 -6.08 -7.91 3.60
CA PHE A 42 -5.71 -9.32 3.76
C PHE A 42 -6.89 -10.30 3.59
N SER A 43 -8.06 -9.84 3.13
CA SER A 43 -9.28 -10.64 3.03
C SER A 43 -9.13 -11.91 2.19
N ILE A 44 -8.26 -11.87 1.17
CA ILE A 44 -8.00 -12.99 0.25
C ILE A 44 -6.68 -13.71 0.54
N PHE A 45 -5.95 -13.28 1.59
CA PHE A 45 -4.65 -13.87 1.89
C PHE A 45 -4.81 -15.24 2.55
N PRO A 46 -4.11 -16.29 2.04
CA PRO A 46 -4.33 -17.68 2.46
C PRO A 46 -3.58 -18.03 3.76
N TRP A 47 -3.95 -17.42 4.88
CA TRP A 47 -3.30 -17.63 6.19
C TRP A 47 -3.15 -19.09 6.56
N ASN A 48 -4.17 -19.91 6.29
CA ASN A 48 -4.20 -21.33 6.65
C ASN A 48 -3.27 -22.21 5.79
N ALA A 49 -2.74 -21.67 4.69
CA ALA A 49 -1.77 -22.38 3.84
C ALA A 49 -0.32 -22.16 4.28
N LEU A 50 -0.09 -21.26 5.23
CA LEU A 50 1.26 -21.00 5.72
C LEU A 50 1.71 -22.06 6.73
N PRO A 51 3.00 -22.41 6.75
CA PRO A 51 3.56 -23.24 7.83
C PRO A 51 3.49 -22.53 9.19
N ALA A 52 3.44 -23.29 10.29
CA ALA A 52 3.27 -22.75 11.64
C ALA A 52 4.33 -21.70 12.05
N ASN A 53 5.56 -21.84 11.54
CA ASN A 53 6.66 -20.90 11.78
C ASN A 53 7.08 -20.21 10.47
N ALA A 54 6.11 -19.75 9.69
CA ALA A 54 6.36 -19.13 8.39
C ALA A 54 7.36 -17.98 8.50
N ILE A 55 8.25 -17.90 7.53
CA ILE A 55 9.19 -16.78 7.37
C ILE A 55 8.75 -15.99 6.15
N GLY A 56 8.49 -14.71 6.31
CA GLY A 56 8.03 -13.87 5.20
C GLY A 56 8.55 -12.44 5.25
N PHE A 57 8.07 -11.62 4.31
CA PHE A 57 8.52 -10.23 4.21
C PHE A 57 7.38 -9.25 3.93
N ASP A 58 7.58 -8.02 4.40
CA ASP A 58 6.84 -6.80 4.11
C ASP A 58 7.73 -5.89 3.25
N MET A 59 7.46 -5.79 1.95
CA MET A 59 8.22 -4.94 1.04
C MET A 59 7.62 -3.54 0.99
N GLY A 60 8.37 -2.56 1.51
CA GLY A 60 7.91 -1.21 1.75
C GLY A 60 7.07 -1.13 3.04
N CYS A 61 7.65 -1.58 4.15
CA CYS A 61 6.91 -1.68 5.42
C CYS A 61 6.49 -0.32 6.01
N GLY A 62 7.10 0.78 5.55
CA GLY A 62 6.82 2.13 6.04
C GLY A 62 6.93 2.23 7.56
N SER A 63 5.87 2.67 8.21
CA SER A 63 5.76 2.76 9.69
C SER A 63 5.56 1.41 10.40
N GLY A 64 5.55 0.28 9.68
CA GLY A 64 5.27 -1.04 10.24
C GLY A 64 3.78 -1.29 10.54
N ARG A 65 2.89 -0.50 9.95
CA ARG A 65 1.43 -0.55 10.19
C ARG A 65 0.85 -1.96 10.02
N TRP A 66 1.21 -2.64 8.95
CA TRP A 66 0.73 -3.99 8.65
C TRP A 66 1.55 -5.05 9.38
N ALA A 67 2.87 -4.86 9.45
CA ALA A 67 3.77 -5.74 10.17
C ALA A 67 3.32 -5.98 11.63
N LYS A 68 2.74 -4.96 12.28
CA LYS A 68 2.20 -5.06 13.65
C LYS A 68 1.13 -6.15 13.82
N LEU A 69 0.35 -6.41 12.76
CA LEU A 69 -0.72 -7.42 12.79
C LEU A 69 -0.29 -8.75 12.13
N VAL A 70 0.74 -8.73 11.28
CA VAL A 70 1.30 -9.94 10.65
C VAL A 70 2.27 -10.65 11.59
N ALA A 71 3.18 -9.93 12.24
CA ALA A 71 4.24 -10.50 13.08
C ALA A 71 3.73 -11.51 14.14
N PRO A 72 2.61 -11.25 14.86
CA PRO A 72 2.09 -12.23 15.82
C PRO A 72 1.59 -13.55 15.23
N ARG A 73 1.47 -13.64 13.90
CA ARG A 73 0.88 -14.79 13.18
C ARG A 73 1.94 -15.68 12.52
N VAL A 74 3.22 -15.27 12.57
CA VAL A 74 4.30 -15.90 11.79
C VAL A 74 5.56 -16.10 12.64
N GLY A 75 6.48 -16.93 12.16
CA GLY A 75 7.76 -17.19 12.86
C GLY A 75 8.72 -16.02 12.77
N VAL A 76 8.97 -15.51 11.56
CA VAL A 76 9.85 -14.34 11.30
C VAL A 76 9.22 -13.46 10.24
N LEU A 77 9.26 -12.14 10.45
CA LEU A 77 8.85 -11.15 9.48
C LEU A 77 10.00 -10.19 9.16
N HIS A 78 10.45 -10.20 7.91
CA HIS A 78 11.42 -9.24 7.40
C HIS A 78 10.71 -7.96 6.95
N CYS A 79 10.98 -6.84 7.63
CA CYS A 79 10.43 -5.51 7.32
C CYS A 79 11.47 -4.76 6.48
N ILE A 80 11.14 -4.44 5.24
CA ILE A 80 12.07 -3.87 4.26
C ILE A 80 11.55 -2.50 3.84
N ASP A 81 12.35 -1.45 4.00
CA ASP A 81 12.02 -0.09 3.56
C ASP A 81 13.30 0.72 3.31
N PRO A 82 13.43 1.48 2.21
CA PRO A 82 14.61 2.29 1.93
C PRO A 82 14.62 3.64 2.65
N SER A 83 13.50 4.07 3.24
CA SER A 83 13.33 5.40 3.83
C SER A 83 13.56 5.43 5.35
N SER A 84 13.60 6.64 5.91
CA SER A 84 13.63 6.86 7.38
C SER A 84 12.37 6.34 8.10
N ALA A 85 11.31 6.00 7.37
CA ALA A 85 10.12 5.34 7.91
C ALA A 85 10.45 4.03 8.64
N LEU A 86 11.54 3.35 8.27
CA LEU A 86 12.01 2.14 8.95
C LEU A 86 12.32 2.37 10.44
N ASP A 87 12.75 3.57 10.82
CA ASP A 87 12.99 3.89 12.23
C ASP A 87 11.67 4.09 12.99
N VAL A 88 10.62 4.55 12.32
CA VAL A 88 9.25 4.56 12.85
C VAL A 88 8.76 3.12 13.05
N ALA A 89 8.98 2.25 12.04
CA ALA A 89 8.63 0.83 12.14
C ALA A 89 9.32 0.15 13.33
N LYS A 90 10.62 0.38 13.54
CA LYS A 90 11.36 -0.17 14.68
C LYS A 90 10.73 0.24 16.02
N ARG A 91 10.33 1.52 16.17
CA ARG A 91 9.62 1.99 17.37
C ARG A 91 8.25 1.32 17.54
N ASN A 92 7.46 1.26 16.49
CA ASN A 92 6.10 0.70 16.50
C ASN A 92 6.08 -0.81 16.77
N LEU A 93 7.14 -1.50 16.39
CA LEU A 93 7.29 -2.95 16.46
C LEU A 93 8.26 -3.39 17.58
N ALA A 94 8.64 -2.49 18.49
CA ALA A 94 9.63 -2.77 19.53
C ALA A 94 9.28 -3.97 20.45
N VAL A 95 7.98 -4.30 20.56
CA VAL A 95 7.50 -5.46 21.33
C VAL A 95 7.49 -6.76 20.51
N GLN A 96 7.70 -6.70 19.21
CA GLN A 96 7.71 -7.84 18.29
C GLN A 96 9.15 -8.36 18.14
N THR A 97 9.49 -9.43 18.85
CA THR A 97 10.86 -9.99 18.85
C THR A 97 11.23 -10.76 17.57
N ASN A 98 10.25 -11.00 16.71
CA ASN A 98 10.39 -11.76 15.46
C ASN A 98 10.42 -10.89 14.20
N CYS A 99 10.53 -9.57 14.34
CA CYS A 99 10.72 -8.65 13.21
C CYS A 99 12.21 -8.41 12.95
N VAL A 100 12.63 -8.54 11.69
CA VAL A 100 14.00 -8.23 11.22
C VAL A 100 13.92 -7.08 10.23
N PHE A 101 14.70 -6.02 10.45
CA PHE A 101 14.61 -4.77 9.68
C PHE A 101 15.75 -4.65 8.67
N HIS A 102 15.40 -4.26 7.43
CA HIS A 102 16.36 -4.07 6.34
C HIS A 102 16.16 -2.68 5.70
N THR A 103 17.19 -1.85 5.73
CA THR A 103 17.23 -0.59 4.97
C THR A 103 17.61 -0.91 3.53
N ALA A 104 16.63 -1.17 2.69
CA ALA A 104 16.83 -1.62 1.31
C ALA A 104 15.63 -1.26 0.42
N GLY A 105 15.91 -1.00 -0.86
CA GLY A 105 14.90 -0.90 -1.90
C GLY A 105 14.52 -2.27 -2.47
N VAL A 106 13.48 -2.30 -3.30
CA VAL A 106 12.98 -3.55 -3.88
C VAL A 106 14.02 -4.24 -4.78
N SER A 107 14.86 -3.47 -5.49
CA SER A 107 15.88 -4.03 -6.38
C SER A 107 17.12 -4.54 -5.66
N ASP A 108 17.31 -4.17 -4.39
CA ASP A 108 18.47 -4.64 -3.61
C ASP A 108 18.38 -6.11 -3.22
N ARG A 109 17.18 -6.70 -3.33
CA ARG A 109 16.92 -8.13 -3.01
C ARG A 109 17.56 -8.55 -1.69
N PRO A 110 17.18 -7.93 -0.56
CA PRO A 110 17.90 -8.09 0.71
C PRO A 110 17.78 -9.49 1.32
N LEU A 111 16.96 -10.36 0.75
CA LEU A 111 16.72 -11.71 1.21
C LEU A 111 17.16 -12.74 0.15
N PRO A 112 17.61 -13.95 0.56
CA PRO A 112 18.00 -14.99 -0.37
C PRO A 112 16.85 -15.41 -1.30
N GLU A 113 17.18 -15.80 -2.52
CA GLU A 113 16.22 -16.36 -3.45
C GLU A 113 15.57 -17.63 -2.89
N LYS A 114 14.29 -17.83 -3.21
CA LYS A 114 13.51 -19.05 -2.88
C LYS A 114 13.54 -19.42 -1.38
N SER A 115 13.58 -18.43 -0.51
CA SER A 115 13.74 -18.65 0.94
C SER A 115 12.51 -18.26 1.77
N MET A 116 11.58 -17.45 1.23
CA MET A 116 10.43 -16.95 1.98
C MET A 116 9.16 -17.77 1.75
N ASP A 117 8.45 -18.08 2.82
CA ASP A 117 7.18 -18.82 2.81
C ASP A 117 6.00 -17.97 2.34
N PHE A 118 6.12 -16.65 2.42
CA PHE A 118 5.15 -15.67 1.92
C PHE A 118 5.80 -14.31 1.77
N GLY A 119 5.11 -13.41 1.06
CA GLY A 119 5.48 -12.01 0.99
C GLY A 119 4.27 -11.12 0.73
N TYR A 120 4.40 -9.85 1.04
CA TYR A 120 3.42 -8.85 0.64
C TYR A 120 4.06 -7.49 0.38
N SER A 121 3.37 -6.70 -0.47
CA SER A 121 3.70 -5.30 -0.73
C SER A 121 2.40 -4.52 -0.95
N LEU A 122 2.08 -3.65 -0.02
CA LEU A 122 0.78 -2.98 0.01
C LEU A 122 0.93 -1.46 -0.08
N GLY A 123 0.60 -0.91 -1.24
CA GLY A 123 0.67 0.53 -1.45
C GLY A 123 2.08 1.05 -1.75
N VAL A 124 2.96 0.25 -2.36
CA VAL A 124 4.40 0.57 -2.52
C VAL A 124 4.87 0.51 -3.96
N LEU A 125 4.71 -0.63 -4.65
CA LEU A 125 5.37 -0.87 -5.94
C LEU A 125 4.85 -0.01 -7.10
N HIS A 126 3.78 0.73 -6.92
CA HIS A 126 3.33 1.74 -7.89
C HIS A 126 4.03 3.11 -7.70
N HIS A 127 4.92 3.20 -6.73
CA HIS A 127 5.79 4.35 -6.47
C HIS A 127 7.25 4.10 -6.85
N VAL A 128 7.56 2.97 -7.47
CA VAL A 128 8.88 2.71 -8.06
C VAL A 128 8.85 2.95 -9.57
N PRO A 129 9.98 3.31 -10.20
CA PRO A 129 10.02 3.58 -11.65
C PRO A 129 9.52 2.41 -12.51
N ASP A 130 9.91 1.17 -12.18
CA ASP A 130 9.47 -0.05 -12.86
C ASP A 130 8.77 -0.99 -11.87
N THR A 131 7.44 -0.94 -11.89
CA THR A 131 6.58 -1.78 -11.04
C THR A 131 6.73 -3.26 -11.36
N ALA A 132 6.86 -3.63 -12.64
CA ALA A 132 6.96 -5.03 -13.04
C ALA A 132 8.28 -5.66 -12.56
N ALA A 133 9.39 -4.93 -12.70
CA ALA A 133 10.67 -5.36 -12.13
C ALA A 133 10.61 -5.49 -10.59
N GLY A 134 9.89 -4.57 -9.92
CA GLY A 134 9.66 -4.63 -8.48
C GLY A 134 8.90 -5.90 -8.04
N ILE A 135 7.84 -6.26 -8.77
CA ILE A 135 7.09 -7.50 -8.52
C ILE A 135 7.98 -8.74 -8.75
N THR A 136 8.78 -8.73 -9.82
CA THR A 136 9.72 -9.81 -10.12
C THR A 136 10.74 -9.99 -8.99
N ALA A 137 11.36 -8.93 -8.50
CA ALA A 137 12.30 -8.98 -7.39
C ALA A 137 11.67 -9.56 -6.11
N CYS A 138 10.42 -9.20 -5.80
CA CYS A 138 9.69 -9.80 -4.69
C CYS A 138 9.43 -11.30 -4.90
N THR A 139 9.04 -11.69 -6.12
CA THR A 139 8.72 -13.09 -6.43
C THR A 139 9.95 -14.00 -6.35
N GLU A 140 11.12 -13.51 -6.72
CA GLU A 140 12.38 -14.30 -6.67
C GLU A 140 12.75 -14.75 -5.25
N MET A 141 12.42 -13.96 -4.23
CA MET A 141 12.66 -14.30 -2.82
C MET A 141 11.70 -15.38 -2.28
N LEU A 142 10.56 -15.62 -2.92
CA LEU A 142 9.56 -16.58 -2.47
C LEU A 142 9.96 -18.03 -2.80
N LYS A 143 9.60 -18.97 -1.96
CA LYS A 143 9.66 -20.41 -2.26
C LYS A 143 8.63 -20.76 -3.34
N PRO A 144 8.86 -21.83 -4.14
CA PRO A 144 7.84 -22.37 -5.02
C PRO A 144 6.52 -22.65 -4.29
N GLY A 145 5.41 -22.18 -4.81
CA GLY A 145 4.07 -22.30 -4.19
C GLY A 145 3.77 -21.26 -3.12
N ALA A 146 4.70 -20.41 -2.71
CA ALA A 146 4.48 -19.38 -1.70
C ALA A 146 3.58 -18.26 -2.21
N PRO A 147 2.63 -17.75 -1.38
CA PRO A 147 1.74 -16.66 -1.75
C PRO A 147 2.46 -15.29 -1.70
N PHE A 148 2.08 -14.42 -2.63
CA PHE A 148 2.44 -13.01 -2.64
C PHE A 148 1.17 -12.15 -2.69
N LEU A 149 0.95 -11.32 -1.67
CA LEU A 149 -0.15 -10.35 -1.65
C LEU A 149 0.35 -9.00 -2.13
N LEU A 150 -0.32 -8.44 -3.12
CA LEU A 150 0.01 -7.19 -3.77
C LEU A 150 -1.18 -6.22 -3.72
N TYR A 151 -0.91 -4.96 -3.37
CA TYR A 151 -1.83 -3.87 -3.62
C TYR A 151 -1.13 -2.74 -4.38
N LEU A 152 -1.65 -2.45 -5.56
CA LEU A 152 -1.26 -1.30 -6.38
C LEU A 152 -2.45 -0.35 -6.52
N TYR A 153 -2.18 0.94 -6.69
CA TYR A 153 -3.24 1.89 -6.99
C TYR A 153 -3.92 1.53 -8.31
N TYR A 154 -5.25 1.38 -8.26
CA TYR A 154 -6.04 0.96 -9.42
C TYR A 154 -6.42 2.14 -10.32
N ALA A 155 -6.59 1.86 -11.62
CA ALA A 155 -6.85 2.84 -12.66
C ALA A 155 -8.34 3.19 -12.79
N PHE A 156 -9.18 2.87 -11.78
CA PHE A 156 -10.64 3.10 -11.78
C PHE A 156 -11.37 2.43 -12.93
N ASP A 157 -10.89 1.27 -13.39
CA ASP A 157 -11.46 0.50 -14.50
C ASP A 157 -12.87 -0.03 -14.20
N ASN A 158 -13.22 -0.19 -12.92
CA ASN A 158 -14.57 -0.54 -12.45
C ASN A 158 -15.46 0.69 -12.16
N ARG A 159 -15.03 1.90 -12.47
CA ARG A 159 -15.78 3.14 -12.21
C ARG A 159 -16.31 3.77 -13.49
N SER A 160 -17.40 4.53 -13.36
CA SER A 160 -18.00 5.27 -14.47
C SER A 160 -17.03 6.32 -15.06
N PHE A 161 -17.29 6.75 -16.31
CA PHE A 161 -16.41 7.70 -16.99
C PHE A 161 -16.29 9.06 -16.28
N TRP A 162 -17.40 9.58 -15.70
CA TRP A 162 -17.39 10.84 -14.99
C TRP A 162 -16.51 10.79 -13.74
N PHE A 163 -16.48 9.65 -13.02
CA PHE A 163 -15.61 9.45 -11.87
C PHE A 163 -14.14 9.49 -12.29
N ARG A 164 -13.80 8.81 -13.39
CA ARG A 164 -12.45 8.83 -13.95
C ARG A 164 -12.03 10.22 -14.41
N TRP A 165 -12.97 11.02 -14.90
CA TRP A 165 -12.71 12.39 -15.28
C TRP A 165 -12.45 13.29 -14.06
N LEU A 166 -13.26 13.17 -13.03
CA LEU A 166 -13.08 13.87 -11.75
C LEU A 166 -11.71 13.52 -11.13
N TRP A 167 -11.35 12.24 -11.16
CA TRP A 167 -10.05 11.79 -10.69
C TRP A 167 -8.91 12.43 -11.50
N ARG A 168 -8.98 12.46 -12.85
CA ARG A 168 -7.97 13.10 -13.70
C ARG A 168 -7.81 14.59 -13.39
N ALA A 169 -8.91 15.29 -13.15
CA ALA A 169 -8.85 16.71 -12.74
C ALA A 169 -8.13 16.85 -11.38
N SER A 170 -8.40 15.97 -10.40
CA SER A 170 -7.68 15.98 -9.13
C SER A 170 -6.20 15.59 -9.26
N ASP A 171 -5.82 14.80 -10.27
CA ASP A 171 -4.42 14.44 -10.53
C ASP A 171 -3.59 15.64 -11.01
N ILE A 172 -4.19 16.59 -11.71
CA ILE A 172 -3.53 17.85 -12.08
C ILE A 172 -3.15 18.62 -10.80
N ILE A 173 -4.06 18.71 -9.83
CA ILE A 173 -3.80 19.35 -8.53
C ILE A 173 -2.69 18.60 -7.79
N ARG A 174 -2.77 17.26 -7.74
CA ARG A 174 -1.75 16.40 -7.14
C ARG A 174 -0.36 16.70 -7.68
N ARG A 175 -0.23 16.73 -9.01
CA ARG A 175 1.07 17.02 -9.67
C ARG A 175 1.62 18.39 -9.25
N GLY A 176 0.78 19.40 -9.11
CA GLY A 176 1.19 20.71 -8.59
C GLY A 176 1.67 20.63 -7.14
N VAL A 177 0.87 20.03 -6.27
CA VAL A 177 1.15 19.92 -4.82
C VAL A 177 2.39 19.08 -4.55
N SER A 178 2.58 17.96 -5.25
CA SER A 178 3.72 17.05 -5.05
C SER A 178 5.09 17.67 -5.33
N HIS A 179 5.16 18.82 -6.02
CA HIS A 179 6.39 19.56 -6.28
C HIS A 179 6.70 20.64 -5.24
N LEU A 180 5.77 20.92 -4.32
CA LEU A 180 5.98 21.87 -3.23
C LEU A 180 7.01 21.35 -2.22
N PRO A 181 7.66 22.22 -1.43
CA PRO A 181 8.46 21.82 -0.27
C PRO A 181 7.61 21.00 0.75
N HIS A 182 8.26 20.13 1.51
CA HIS A 182 7.58 19.19 2.43
C HIS A 182 6.56 19.87 3.35
N SER A 183 6.93 20.99 3.98
CA SER A 183 6.01 21.73 4.87
C SER A 183 4.78 22.27 4.15
N ALA A 184 4.95 22.82 2.93
CA ALA A 184 3.84 23.34 2.14
C ALA A 184 2.92 22.19 1.64
N ARG A 185 3.50 21.07 1.19
CA ARG A 185 2.76 19.85 0.83
C ARG A 185 1.88 19.38 1.98
N TYR A 186 2.47 19.28 3.16
CA TYR A 186 1.74 18.89 4.36
C TYR A 186 0.53 19.80 4.60
N TRP A 187 0.73 21.12 4.69
CA TRP A 187 -0.37 22.03 5.00
C TRP A 187 -1.46 22.04 3.92
N VAL A 188 -1.08 22.03 2.63
CA VAL A 188 -2.03 21.92 1.53
C VAL A 188 -2.84 20.63 1.62
N SER A 189 -2.19 19.50 1.89
CA SER A 189 -2.88 18.21 2.07
C SER A 189 -3.83 18.22 3.27
N GLN A 190 -3.47 18.89 4.38
CA GLN A 190 -4.37 19.02 5.53
C GLN A 190 -5.61 19.88 5.19
N VAL A 191 -5.44 20.95 4.43
CA VAL A 191 -6.58 21.75 3.93
C VAL A 191 -7.47 20.90 3.02
N ILE A 192 -6.89 20.10 2.13
CA ILE A 192 -7.65 19.17 1.28
C ILE A 192 -8.39 18.13 2.15
N ALA A 193 -7.77 17.60 3.20
CA ALA A 193 -8.42 16.67 4.11
C ALA A 193 -9.65 17.28 4.78
N VAL A 194 -9.57 18.53 5.23
CA VAL A 194 -10.68 19.25 5.87
C VAL A 194 -11.78 19.63 4.88
N LEU A 195 -11.41 20.18 3.71
CA LEU A 195 -12.38 20.79 2.79
C LEU A 195 -12.93 19.79 1.75
N VAL A 196 -12.25 18.67 1.51
CA VAL A 196 -12.65 17.70 0.49
C VAL A 196 -12.91 16.32 1.09
N TYR A 197 -11.93 15.72 1.78
CA TYR A 197 -12.09 14.35 2.30
C TYR A 197 -13.20 14.26 3.33
N TRP A 198 -13.14 15.09 4.36
CA TRP A 198 -14.09 15.02 5.46
C TRP A 198 -15.56 15.25 5.02
N PRO A 199 -15.91 16.32 4.27
CA PRO A 199 -17.31 16.53 3.88
C PRO A 199 -17.82 15.48 2.91
N LEU A 200 -17.01 15.00 1.94
CA LEU A 200 -17.44 13.97 1.01
C LEU A 200 -17.61 12.61 1.71
N ALA A 201 -16.70 12.24 2.60
CA ALA A 201 -16.82 11.02 3.39
C ALA A 201 -18.06 11.06 4.30
N ARG A 202 -18.33 12.20 4.98
CA ARG A 202 -19.51 12.36 5.86
C ARG A 202 -20.81 12.42 5.08
N SER A 203 -20.82 12.99 3.87
CA SER A 203 -22.00 12.94 3.01
C SER A 203 -22.32 11.51 2.54
N ALA A 204 -21.31 10.71 2.24
CA ALA A 204 -21.49 9.29 1.94
C ALA A 204 -22.04 8.49 3.16
N ALA A 205 -21.55 8.79 4.37
CA ALA A 205 -22.09 8.20 5.60
C ALA A 205 -23.55 8.61 5.84
N LEU A 206 -23.90 9.87 5.58
CA LEU A 206 -25.28 10.35 5.67
C LEU A 206 -26.18 9.67 4.65
N ALA A 207 -25.73 9.54 3.39
CA ALA A 207 -26.47 8.86 2.34
C ALA A 207 -26.78 7.41 2.71
N GLU A 208 -25.80 6.69 3.32
CA GLU A 208 -26.03 5.34 3.84
C GLU A 208 -27.08 5.31 4.97
N ARG A 209 -27.05 6.27 5.90
CA ARG A 209 -28.00 6.37 7.02
C ARG A 209 -29.45 6.64 6.59
N ILE A 210 -29.64 7.44 5.53
CA ILE A 210 -30.96 7.74 4.97
C ILE A 210 -31.47 6.67 4.00
N GLY A 211 -30.79 5.53 3.89
CA GLY A 211 -31.26 4.37 3.16
C GLY A 211 -30.94 4.33 1.67
N VAL A 212 -30.00 5.15 1.18
CA VAL A 212 -29.55 5.13 -0.23
C VAL A 212 -28.85 3.80 -0.60
N GLY A 213 -28.46 3.03 0.42
CA GLY A 213 -27.82 1.73 0.25
C GLY A 213 -26.29 1.79 0.31
N LYS A 214 -25.73 0.76 0.91
CA LYS A 214 -24.29 0.62 1.18
C LYS A 214 -23.43 0.74 -0.08
N ASN A 215 -23.85 0.03 -1.14
CA ASN A 215 -23.13 0.00 -2.41
C ASN A 215 -23.07 1.39 -3.09
N VAL A 216 -24.15 2.15 -3.02
CA VAL A 216 -24.19 3.50 -3.60
C VAL A 216 -23.31 4.45 -2.81
N ALA A 217 -23.37 4.42 -1.47
CA ALA A 217 -22.52 5.24 -0.61
C ALA A 217 -21.02 4.93 -0.82
N GLU A 218 -20.67 3.67 -1.04
CA GLU A 218 -19.30 3.24 -1.33
C GLU A 218 -18.81 3.68 -2.71
N MET A 219 -19.73 3.81 -3.68
CA MET A 219 -19.41 4.33 -5.01
C MET A 219 -19.24 5.85 -5.07
N MET A 220 -19.69 6.58 -4.05
CA MET A 220 -19.48 8.04 -3.97
C MET A 220 -17.98 8.38 -3.88
N PRO A 221 -17.55 9.55 -4.38
CA PRO A 221 -16.19 10.03 -4.16
C PRO A 221 -15.83 10.01 -2.67
N LEU A 222 -14.71 9.40 -2.32
CA LEU A 222 -14.25 9.21 -0.94
C LEU A 222 -15.22 8.43 -0.04
N GLY A 223 -16.19 7.71 -0.60
CA GLY A 223 -17.14 6.89 0.13
C GLY A 223 -16.50 5.77 0.95
N ALA A 224 -15.33 5.28 0.56
CA ALA A 224 -14.54 4.30 1.32
C ALA A 224 -14.13 4.83 2.71
N TYR A 225 -13.96 6.15 2.87
CA TYR A 225 -13.58 6.79 4.12
C TYR A 225 -14.75 7.11 5.06
N ARG A 226 -16.00 6.80 4.69
CA ARG A 226 -17.21 7.22 5.42
C ARG A 226 -17.26 6.80 6.89
N HIS A 227 -16.59 5.69 7.22
CA HIS A 227 -16.50 5.15 8.58
C HIS A 227 -15.09 5.24 9.19
N LEU A 228 -14.13 5.79 8.46
CA LEU A 228 -12.76 5.94 8.92
C LEU A 228 -12.57 7.24 9.71
N SER A 229 -11.52 7.28 10.51
CA SER A 229 -11.13 8.45 11.31
C SER A 229 -10.66 9.61 10.44
N PHE A 230 -10.69 10.80 11.00
CA PHE A 230 -10.09 11.96 10.34
C PHE A 230 -8.56 11.84 10.25
N TYR A 231 -7.93 11.11 11.17
CA TYR A 231 -6.52 10.79 11.12
C TYR A 231 -6.17 10.05 9.81
N THR A 232 -6.88 8.98 9.47
CA THR A 232 -6.70 8.25 8.20
C THR A 232 -6.90 9.14 6.99
N MET A 233 -7.93 10.01 6.99
CA MET A 233 -8.17 10.94 5.89
C MET A 233 -7.00 11.93 5.70
N ARG A 234 -6.40 12.40 6.77
CA ARG A 234 -5.23 13.30 6.76
C ARG A 234 -3.98 12.61 6.20
N THR A 235 -3.73 11.38 6.66
CA THR A 235 -2.62 10.56 6.18
C THR A 235 -2.76 10.31 4.69
N ASP A 236 -3.92 9.80 4.26
CA ASP A 236 -4.15 9.46 2.86
C ASP A 236 -4.22 10.69 1.94
N ALA A 237 -4.61 11.86 2.47
CA ALA A 237 -4.51 13.10 1.71
C ALA A 237 -3.05 13.52 1.48
N LEU A 238 -2.15 13.31 2.46
CA LEU A 238 -0.71 13.57 2.29
C LEU A 238 -0.08 12.57 1.34
N ASP A 239 -0.33 11.27 1.52
CA ASP A 239 0.12 10.21 0.60
C ASP A 239 -0.28 10.55 -0.84
N ARG A 240 -1.57 10.78 -1.09
CA ARG A 240 -2.07 11.03 -2.43
C ARG A 240 -1.54 12.31 -3.06
N PHE A 241 -1.55 13.45 -2.35
CA PHE A 241 -1.18 14.74 -2.92
C PHE A 241 0.30 15.09 -2.74
N GLY A 242 0.98 14.42 -1.82
CA GLY A 242 2.38 14.61 -1.52
C GLY A 242 3.33 13.79 -2.38
N THR A 243 2.90 12.66 -2.91
CA THR A 243 3.76 11.72 -3.62
C THR A 243 3.99 12.12 -5.08
N ARG A 244 5.25 12.14 -5.51
CA ARG A 244 5.64 12.55 -6.87
C ARG A 244 5.38 11.47 -7.90
N LEU A 245 5.89 10.28 -7.66
CA LEU A 245 5.74 9.15 -8.55
C LEU A 245 4.54 8.32 -8.13
N GLU A 246 3.49 8.33 -8.92
CA GLU A 246 2.29 7.53 -8.73
C GLU A 246 1.88 6.92 -10.07
N GLN A 247 1.81 5.63 -10.13
CA GLN A 247 1.31 4.86 -11.26
C GLN A 247 0.01 4.15 -10.88
N ARG A 248 -0.86 3.91 -11.87
CA ARG A 248 -2.13 3.23 -11.64
C ARG A 248 -2.35 2.16 -12.67
N PHE A 249 -2.87 1.04 -12.23
CA PHE A 249 -2.98 -0.15 -13.03
C PHE A 249 -4.41 -0.68 -13.06
N THR A 250 -4.81 -1.21 -14.20
CA THR A 250 -6.04 -1.98 -14.34
C THR A 250 -5.85 -3.38 -13.76
N ARG A 251 -6.96 -4.05 -13.44
CA ARG A 251 -6.94 -5.47 -13.03
C ARG A 251 -6.16 -6.34 -14.01
N GLN A 252 -6.36 -6.12 -15.31
CA GLN A 252 -5.65 -6.86 -16.36
C GLN A 252 -4.14 -6.63 -16.32
N GLN A 253 -3.69 -5.38 -16.22
CA GLN A 253 -2.26 -5.06 -16.14
C GLN A 253 -1.60 -5.67 -14.90
N ILE A 254 -2.29 -5.67 -13.76
CA ILE A 254 -1.80 -6.32 -12.53
C ILE A 254 -1.65 -7.83 -12.76
N THR A 255 -2.65 -8.48 -13.36
CA THR A 255 -2.57 -9.90 -13.71
C THR A 255 -1.35 -10.20 -14.59
N GLU A 256 -1.19 -9.45 -15.68
CA GLU A 256 -0.09 -9.62 -16.63
C GLU A 256 1.28 -9.45 -15.96
N MET A 257 1.46 -8.42 -15.13
CA MET A 257 2.71 -8.20 -14.38
C MET A 257 3.00 -9.33 -13.40
N MET A 258 1.99 -9.80 -12.65
CA MET A 258 2.15 -10.90 -11.70
C MET A 258 2.50 -12.22 -12.42
N GLU A 259 1.83 -12.53 -13.54
CA GLU A 259 2.10 -13.74 -14.33
C GLU A 259 3.48 -13.72 -14.98
N MET A 260 3.90 -12.56 -15.51
CA MET A 260 5.25 -12.38 -16.06
C MET A 260 6.34 -12.50 -14.99
N ALA A 261 6.06 -12.06 -13.78
CA ALA A 261 6.95 -12.23 -12.63
C ALA A 261 7.03 -13.68 -12.11
N GLY A 262 6.29 -14.62 -12.71
CA GLY A 262 6.30 -16.02 -12.31
C GLY A 262 5.32 -16.39 -11.21
N LEU A 263 4.28 -15.60 -11.03
CA LEU A 263 3.13 -15.95 -10.18
C LEU A 263 2.04 -16.64 -11.02
N GLU A 264 1.25 -17.48 -10.39
CA GLU A 264 0.10 -18.19 -10.98
C GLU A 264 -1.10 -18.12 -10.04
N ASN A 265 -2.27 -18.53 -10.52
CA ASN A 265 -3.52 -18.54 -9.76
C ASN A 265 -3.85 -17.17 -9.14
N VAL A 266 -3.67 -16.10 -9.91
CA VAL A 266 -3.89 -14.73 -9.46
C VAL A 266 -5.37 -14.50 -9.15
N GLN A 267 -5.66 -14.16 -7.90
CA GLN A 267 -7.00 -13.88 -7.40
C GLN A 267 -7.08 -12.43 -6.92
N PHE A 268 -8.23 -11.81 -7.07
CA PHE A 268 -8.47 -10.43 -6.66
C PHE A 268 -9.57 -10.34 -5.62
N SER A 269 -9.42 -9.39 -4.70
CA SER A 269 -10.52 -8.97 -3.83
C SER A 269 -11.57 -8.20 -4.64
N ASP A 270 -12.83 -8.56 -4.49
CA ASP A 270 -13.97 -7.87 -5.13
C ASP A 270 -14.51 -6.70 -4.28
N VAL A 271 -13.87 -6.44 -3.13
CA VAL A 271 -14.21 -5.33 -2.24
C VAL A 271 -13.07 -4.32 -2.16
N THR A 272 -13.36 -3.12 -1.67
CA THR A 272 -12.33 -2.10 -1.42
C THR A 272 -11.33 -2.57 -0.34
N PRO A 273 -10.03 -2.25 -0.52
CA PRO A 273 -9.44 -1.46 -1.60
C PRO A 273 -9.22 -2.26 -2.89
N TYR A 274 -9.59 -1.67 -4.04
CA TYR A 274 -9.33 -2.26 -5.37
C TYR A 274 -7.91 -1.87 -5.83
N TRP A 275 -7.05 -2.72 -6.41
CA TRP A 275 -7.23 -4.17 -6.50
C TRP A 275 -6.20 -4.83 -5.59
N CYS A 276 -6.63 -5.40 -4.47
CA CYS A 276 -5.76 -6.34 -3.77
C CYS A 276 -5.73 -7.65 -4.55
N ALA A 277 -4.54 -8.15 -4.82
CA ALA A 277 -4.33 -9.39 -5.56
C ALA A 277 -3.43 -10.35 -4.78
N VAL A 278 -3.71 -11.64 -4.83
CA VAL A 278 -2.82 -12.69 -4.36
C VAL A 278 -2.48 -13.63 -5.50
N GLY A 279 -1.22 -13.96 -5.66
CA GLY A 279 -0.73 -14.96 -6.59
C GLY A 279 0.24 -15.90 -5.90
N PHE A 280 0.52 -17.05 -6.48
CA PHE A 280 1.40 -18.07 -5.92
C PHE A 280 2.61 -18.26 -6.82
N ARG A 281 3.83 -18.32 -6.25
CA ARG A 281 5.01 -18.55 -7.05
C ARG A 281 4.93 -19.89 -7.79
N LYS A 282 5.16 -19.88 -9.10
CA LYS A 282 5.24 -21.11 -9.92
C LYS A 282 6.29 -22.08 -9.37
N LYS A 283 6.02 -23.37 -9.49
CA LYS A 283 6.92 -24.46 -9.07
C LYS A 283 8.18 -24.54 -9.91
#